data_c59b4e1fcb3de93bcb19e83e7256727e
#
_entry.id   c59b4e1fcb3de93bcb19e83e7256727e
#
_cell.length_a   1.000
_cell.length_b   1.000
_cell.length_c   1.000
_cell.angle_alpha   90.00
_cell.angle_beta   90.00
_cell.angle_gamma   90.00
#
_symmetry.space_group_name_H-M   'P 1'
#
loop_
_entity.id
_entity.type
_entity.pdbx_description
1 polymer ?
#
loop_
_entity_poly.entity_id
_entity_poly.type
_entity_poly.pdbx_seq_one_letter_code
_entity_poly.pdbx_strand_id
1 'polypeptide(L)'
;MSICYKAKKSYYRGKFEENFGMEVSGGAIAQVGPLSQFAGQPCVDLGEVAIVPGTVNTHTHSFQSLVRGFADDLSFFDWRDRGIYRVSEYLKTEDIYTGALFAFGEMLKNGVTTVCDFFYLQDGGNDNARAVIRAAKDLGIRLVLARCFYDWEKAPKKYRETKKEARERCLELMREYRGDEKVTVCPAPHSPHAASAEMIQAGYEVAVETDSLFHIHLAEGRYEVEEIQKKEGVSPLFYLDKLGVVTNKMVAVHCVWLNEEEIDLMAERDIKLSYNPSSNMFLGDGVTPIKQMLDRKITIGLGTDGACGNNKTSIFEEMRMAALLQKVHLLDSTAVTAEEAFQMGTSNGGHLLGLPIGKCEPGYKADFVTLNLNALELHPMENLHKNIVYSFSPSTIVEVFVQGEKLFSKEGLLKVPEKKIIEKIRRLTGGYV
;
A
#
# COMPACT_ATOMS: atom_id res chain seq x y z
N MET A 1 -17.75 19.56 13.32
CA MET A 1 -18.94 18.84 13.83
C MET A 1 -18.48 17.46 14.27
N SER A 2 -19.04 16.96 15.36
CA SER A 2 -18.81 15.61 15.83
C SER A 2 -19.95 14.70 15.38
N ILE A 3 -19.64 13.49 14.96
CA ILE A 3 -20.62 12.46 14.54
C ILE A 3 -20.33 11.20 15.34
N CYS A 4 -21.34 10.68 16.03
CA CYS A 4 -21.27 9.36 16.64
C CYS A 4 -21.80 8.30 15.66
N TYR A 5 -21.06 7.21 15.49
CA TYR A 5 -21.48 6.01 14.76
C TYR A 5 -21.69 4.86 15.74
N LYS A 6 -22.71 4.04 15.50
CA LYS A 6 -22.90 2.77 16.21
C LYS A 6 -23.13 1.63 15.20
N ALA A 7 -22.66 0.45 15.53
CA ALA A 7 -22.80 -0.76 14.73
C ALA A 7 -23.01 -1.97 15.66
N LYS A 8 -23.43 -3.10 15.08
CA LYS A 8 -23.61 -4.35 15.82
C LYS A 8 -22.31 -4.82 16.47
N LYS A 9 -21.19 -4.75 15.73
CA LYS A 9 -19.85 -5.08 16.22
C LYS A 9 -18.86 -3.99 15.82
N SER A 10 -17.86 -3.75 16.66
CA SER A 10 -16.75 -2.83 16.37
C SER A 10 -15.43 -3.48 16.77
N TYR A 11 -14.45 -3.47 15.86
CA TYR A 11 -13.11 -3.94 16.18
C TYR A 11 -12.36 -2.87 16.98
N TYR A 12 -12.03 -3.21 18.22
CA TYR A 12 -11.38 -2.31 19.16
C TYR A 12 -10.34 -3.05 19.97
N ARG A 13 -9.11 -2.58 19.99
CA ARG A 13 -7.98 -3.15 20.76
C ARG A 13 -7.82 -4.67 20.60
N GLY A 14 -7.84 -5.15 19.36
CA GLY A 14 -7.56 -6.55 19.03
C GLY A 14 -8.77 -7.48 19.10
N LYS A 15 -9.98 -7.01 19.40
CA LYS A 15 -11.19 -7.84 19.49
C LYS A 15 -12.44 -7.14 18.98
N PHE A 16 -13.45 -7.93 18.65
CA PHE A 16 -14.78 -7.40 18.30
C PHE A 16 -15.62 -7.22 19.55
N GLU A 17 -16.07 -5.97 19.76
CA GLU A 17 -16.96 -5.58 20.85
C GLU A 17 -18.38 -5.36 20.33
N GLU A 18 -19.39 -5.72 21.12
CA GLU A 18 -20.79 -5.47 20.82
C GLU A 18 -21.29 -4.20 21.54
N ASN A 19 -22.28 -3.53 20.94
CA ASN A 19 -22.88 -2.34 21.52
C ASN A 19 -21.87 -1.22 21.81
N PHE A 20 -20.93 -1.00 20.90
CA PHE A 20 -19.94 0.08 20.95
C PHE A 20 -20.34 1.24 20.03
N GLY A 21 -20.02 2.45 20.47
CA GLY A 21 -20.06 3.67 19.67
C GLY A 21 -18.66 4.17 19.35
N MET A 22 -18.54 4.90 18.26
CA MET A 22 -17.34 5.59 17.82
C MET A 22 -17.68 7.03 17.46
N GLU A 23 -17.11 7.99 18.19
CA GLU A 23 -17.23 9.41 17.91
C GLU A 23 -16.10 9.88 17.01
N VAL A 24 -16.46 10.55 15.91
CA VAL A 24 -15.55 11.15 14.95
C VAL A 24 -15.67 12.66 15.01
N SER A 25 -14.56 13.35 15.22
CA SER A 25 -14.48 14.81 15.26
C SER A 25 -13.25 15.29 14.50
N GLY A 26 -13.42 16.28 13.62
CA GLY A 26 -12.31 16.81 12.83
C GLY A 26 -11.58 15.76 11.96
N GLY A 27 -12.31 14.71 11.54
CA GLY A 27 -11.73 13.64 10.73
C GLY A 27 -10.89 12.62 11.53
N ALA A 28 -10.84 12.74 12.86
CA ALA A 28 -10.17 11.79 13.75
C ALA A 28 -11.18 11.12 14.68
N ILE A 29 -10.84 9.95 15.18
CA ILE A 29 -11.61 9.25 16.21
C ILE A 29 -11.34 9.93 17.55
N ALA A 30 -12.37 10.53 18.13
CA ALA A 30 -12.29 11.22 19.41
C ALA A 30 -12.51 10.26 20.58
N GLN A 31 -13.48 9.34 20.45
CA GLN A 31 -13.83 8.38 21.49
C GLN A 31 -14.33 7.07 20.88
N VAL A 32 -14.05 5.95 21.54
CA VAL A 32 -14.62 4.63 21.25
C VAL A 32 -14.94 3.95 22.58
N GLY A 33 -16.12 3.36 22.69
CA GLY A 33 -16.52 2.68 23.93
C GLY A 33 -17.95 2.16 23.90
N PRO A 34 -18.42 1.56 25.01
CA PRO A 34 -19.80 1.10 25.14
C PRO A 34 -20.82 2.23 24.86
N LEU A 35 -21.94 1.88 24.22
CA LEU A 35 -22.98 2.87 23.86
C LEU A 35 -23.51 3.69 25.05
N SER A 36 -23.43 3.15 26.28
CA SER A 36 -23.77 3.87 27.48
C SER A 36 -22.96 5.17 27.70
N GLN A 37 -21.74 5.24 27.15
CA GLN A 37 -20.91 6.44 27.22
C GLN A 37 -21.37 7.55 26.26
N PHE A 38 -22.24 7.22 25.30
CA PHE A 38 -22.84 8.16 24.34
C PHE A 38 -24.29 8.46 24.62
N ALA A 39 -24.78 8.22 25.89
CA ALA A 39 -26.15 8.45 26.29
C ALA A 39 -26.52 9.93 26.10
N GLY A 40 -27.63 10.19 25.39
CA GLY A 40 -28.09 11.54 25.04
C GLY A 40 -27.43 12.18 23.80
N GLN A 41 -26.43 11.52 23.19
CA GLN A 41 -25.84 11.95 21.94
C GLN A 41 -26.51 11.22 20.78
N PRO A 42 -26.95 11.91 19.70
CA PRO A 42 -27.49 11.25 18.52
C PRO A 42 -26.36 10.50 17.81
N CYS A 43 -26.54 9.19 17.61
CA CYS A 43 -25.63 8.36 16.87
C CYS A 43 -26.26 7.89 15.55
N VAL A 44 -25.49 7.93 14.46
CA VAL A 44 -25.84 7.29 13.20
C VAL A 44 -25.76 5.78 13.39
N ASP A 45 -26.88 5.10 13.20
CA ASP A 45 -26.95 3.64 13.29
C ASP A 45 -26.57 3.03 11.93
N LEU A 46 -25.46 2.30 11.90
CA LEU A 46 -24.99 1.61 10.70
C LEU A 46 -25.62 0.21 10.51
N GLY A 47 -26.40 -0.24 11.51
CA GLY A 47 -27.17 -1.50 11.46
C GLY A 47 -26.33 -2.76 11.72
N GLU A 48 -26.72 -3.87 11.04
CA GLU A 48 -26.12 -5.20 11.19
C GLU A 48 -24.76 -5.30 10.47
N VAL A 49 -23.82 -4.45 10.88
CA VAL A 49 -22.46 -4.41 10.33
C VAL A 49 -21.39 -4.51 11.41
N ALA A 50 -20.19 -4.91 11.00
CA ALA A 50 -18.98 -4.75 11.80
C ALA A 50 -18.19 -3.53 11.32
N ILE A 51 -17.81 -2.63 12.22
CA ILE A 51 -16.80 -1.60 11.95
C ILE A 51 -15.42 -2.23 12.12
N VAL A 52 -14.58 -2.12 11.09
CA VAL A 52 -13.18 -2.52 11.12
C VAL A 52 -12.29 -1.37 10.65
N PRO A 53 -11.01 -1.31 11.05
CA PRO A 53 -10.08 -0.33 10.49
C PRO A 53 -10.05 -0.42 8.97
N GLY A 54 -9.92 0.72 8.30
CA GLY A 54 -9.61 0.75 6.88
C GLY A 54 -8.28 0.06 6.61
N THR A 55 -8.19 -0.69 5.51
CA THR A 55 -6.97 -1.37 5.14
C THR A 55 -5.95 -0.39 4.55
N VAL A 56 -4.67 -0.69 4.74
CA VAL A 56 -3.54 0.15 4.32
C VAL A 56 -2.71 -0.61 3.29
N ASN A 57 -2.69 -0.10 2.07
CA ASN A 57 -1.84 -0.62 1.00
C ASN A 57 -0.48 0.08 1.05
N THR A 58 0.55 -0.62 1.51
CA THR A 58 1.87 -0.02 1.76
C THR A 58 2.76 0.07 0.53
N HIS A 59 2.35 -0.52 -0.62
CA HIS A 59 3.08 -0.44 -1.88
C HIS A 59 2.19 -0.76 -3.08
N THR A 60 2.20 0.12 -4.06
CA THR A 60 1.60 -0.09 -5.37
C THR A 60 2.25 0.79 -6.44
N HIS A 61 1.92 0.54 -7.71
CA HIS A 61 2.23 1.39 -8.87
C HIS A 61 0.92 1.65 -9.62
N SER A 62 0.23 2.74 -9.29
CA SER A 62 -1.16 2.98 -9.74
C SER A 62 -1.33 2.98 -11.26
N PHE A 63 -0.38 3.56 -12.02
CA PHE A 63 -0.45 3.61 -13.48
C PHE A 63 -0.41 2.23 -14.14
N GLN A 64 0.19 1.23 -13.49
CA GLN A 64 0.28 -0.15 -13.98
C GLN A 64 -1.09 -0.84 -14.08
N SER A 65 -2.13 -0.28 -13.45
CA SER A 65 -3.50 -0.78 -13.63
C SER A 65 -3.98 -0.71 -15.08
N LEU A 66 -3.42 0.19 -15.89
CA LEU A 66 -3.69 0.27 -17.34
C LEU A 66 -3.03 -0.86 -18.14
N VAL A 67 -2.11 -1.60 -17.54
CA VAL A 67 -1.36 -2.70 -18.17
C VAL A 67 -1.89 -4.08 -17.76
N ARG A 68 -2.87 -4.13 -16.85
CA ARG A 68 -3.49 -5.37 -16.38
C ARG A 68 -3.91 -6.28 -17.54
N GLY A 69 -3.49 -7.54 -17.52
CA GLY A 69 -3.84 -8.55 -18.52
C GLY A 69 -2.99 -8.50 -19.80
N PHE A 70 -2.08 -7.52 -19.97
CA PHE A 70 -1.31 -7.38 -21.21
C PHE A 70 -0.08 -8.28 -21.27
N ALA A 71 0.51 -8.60 -20.14
CA ALA A 71 1.78 -9.31 -20.07
C ALA A 71 1.74 -10.45 -19.04
N ASP A 72 0.56 -10.94 -18.73
CA ASP A 72 0.36 -12.07 -17.86
C ASP A 72 1.01 -13.33 -18.45
N ASP A 73 1.45 -14.25 -17.59
CA ASP A 73 2.07 -15.53 -17.96
C ASP A 73 3.38 -15.40 -18.79
N LEU A 74 4.07 -14.26 -18.69
CA LEU A 74 5.38 -14.03 -19.27
C LEU A 74 6.49 -14.12 -18.22
N SER A 75 7.74 -14.30 -18.65
CA SER A 75 8.90 -14.16 -17.76
C SER A 75 8.98 -12.74 -17.23
N PHE A 76 9.59 -12.54 -16.05
CA PHE A 76 9.74 -11.21 -15.42
C PHE A 76 10.28 -10.15 -16.40
N PHE A 77 11.31 -10.47 -17.18
CA PHE A 77 11.87 -9.50 -18.13
C PHE A 77 10.96 -9.23 -19.32
N ASP A 78 10.26 -10.25 -19.86
CA ASP A 78 9.27 -10.05 -20.91
C ASP A 78 8.05 -9.28 -20.40
N TRP A 79 7.58 -9.57 -19.19
CA TRP A 79 6.52 -8.84 -18.52
C TRP A 79 6.88 -7.35 -18.37
N ARG A 80 8.09 -7.05 -17.90
CA ARG A 80 8.58 -5.68 -17.76
C ARG A 80 8.68 -4.97 -19.11
N ASP A 81 9.38 -5.59 -20.09
CA ASP A 81 9.76 -4.93 -21.34
C ASP A 81 8.58 -4.82 -22.31
N ARG A 82 7.76 -5.89 -22.43
CA ARG A 82 6.61 -5.94 -23.35
C ARG A 82 5.33 -5.37 -22.75
N GLY A 83 5.18 -5.42 -21.43
CA GLY A 83 4.07 -4.84 -20.68
C GLY A 83 4.36 -3.40 -20.24
N ILE A 84 5.06 -3.25 -19.14
CA ILE A 84 5.21 -1.96 -18.45
C ILE A 84 5.97 -0.94 -19.29
N TYR A 85 7.17 -1.28 -19.79
CA TYR A 85 8.00 -0.35 -20.53
C TYR A 85 7.33 0.11 -21.81
N ARG A 86 6.83 -0.84 -22.61
CA ARG A 86 6.16 -0.55 -23.87
C ARG A 86 4.94 0.34 -23.68
N VAL A 87 4.03 0.02 -22.75
CA VAL A 87 2.80 0.80 -22.56
C VAL A 87 3.09 2.17 -21.97
N SER A 88 3.99 2.25 -20.99
CA SER A 88 4.31 3.52 -20.32
C SER A 88 4.92 4.57 -21.23
N GLU A 89 5.60 4.17 -22.34
CA GLU A 89 6.13 5.12 -23.33
C GLU A 89 5.04 6.00 -23.97
N TYR A 90 3.82 5.49 -24.08
CA TYR A 90 2.69 6.20 -24.70
C TYR A 90 1.86 6.99 -23.68
N LEU A 91 1.99 6.73 -22.38
CA LEU A 91 1.18 7.37 -21.35
C LEU A 91 1.50 8.87 -21.26
N LYS A 92 0.46 9.69 -21.30
CA LYS A 92 0.50 11.12 -21.04
C LYS A 92 -0.02 11.41 -19.62
N THR A 93 0.17 12.61 -19.13
CA THR A 93 -0.26 13.03 -17.79
C THR A 93 -1.74 12.71 -17.49
N GLU A 94 -2.66 12.90 -18.47
CA GLU A 94 -4.09 12.55 -18.29
C GLU A 94 -4.35 11.03 -18.31
N ASP A 95 -3.50 10.26 -18.98
CA ASP A 95 -3.58 8.80 -18.95
C ASP A 95 -3.13 8.28 -17.59
N ILE A 96 -2.09 8.85 -17.03
CA ILE A 96 -1.59 8.57 -15.66
C ILE A 96 -2.67 8.91 -14.64
N TYR A 97 -3.31 10.08 -14.74
CA TYR A 97 -4.47 10.42 -13.91
C TYR A 97 -5.58 9.36 -14.02
N THR A 98 -5.87 8.89 -15.22
CA THR A 98 -6.90 7.86 -15.44
C THR A 98 -6.50 6.51 -14.83
N GLY A 99 -5.23 6.11 -14.95
CA GLY A 99 -4.69 4.91 -14.33
C GLY A 99 -4.77 4.96 -12.80
N ALA A 100 -4.43 6.12 -12.22
CA ALA A 100 -4.53 6.35 -10.79
C ALA A 100 -6.00 6.36 -10.30
N LEU A 101 -6.93 6.97 -11.04
CA LEU A 101 -8.37 6.89 -10.76
C LEU A 101 -8.86 5.43 -10.76
N PHE A 102 -8.41 4.64 -11.74
CA PHE A 102 -8.77 3.23 -11.84
C PHE A 102 -8.24 2.45 -10.63
N ALA A 103 -6.94 2.53 -10.35
CA ALA A 103 -6.32 1.84 -9.22
C ALA A 103 -7.00 2.21 -7.88
N PHE A 104 -7.07 3.50 -7.59
CA PHE A 104 -7.57 4.00 -6.30
C PHE A 104 -9.08 3.81 -6.14
N GLY A 105 -9.84 3.90 -7.24
CA GLY A 105 -11.28 3.60 -7.23
C GLY A 105 -11.55 2.13 -6.90
N GLU A 106 -10.80 1.19 -7.50
CA GLU A 106 -10.88 -0.23 -7.19
C GLU A 106 -10.43 -0.52 -5.75
N MET A 107 -9.34 0.13 -5.29
CA MET A 107 -8.87 0.01 -3.91
C MET A 107 -9.93 0.44 -2.89
N LEU A 108 -10.60 1.57 -3.09
CA LEU A 108 -11.72 2.00 -2.23
C LEU A 108 -12.82 0.94 -2.17
N LYS A 109 -13.21 0.36 -3.31
CA LYS A 109 -14.22 -0.72 -3.37
C LYS A 109 -13.77 -1.97 -2.61
N ASN A 110 -12.47 -2.18 -2.48
CA ASN A 110 -11.87 -3.29 -1.74
C ASN A 110 -11.50 -2.93 -0.29
N GLY A 111 -11.98 -1.78 0.24
CA GLY A 111 -11.78 -1.38 1.62
C GLY A 111 -10.41 -0.78 1.94
N VAL A 112 -9.63 -0.41 0.93
CA VAL A 112 -8.37 0.32 1.11
C VAL A 112 -8.68 1.79 1.34
N THR A 113 -8.21 2.33 2.45
CA THR A 113 -8.41 3.74 2.84
C THR A 113 -7.16 4.59 2.67
N THR A 114 -5.99 3.95 2.71
CA THR A 114 -4.68 4.58 2.48
C THR A 114 -3.87 3.73 1.51
N VAL A 115 -3.21 4.39 0.57
CA VAL A 115 -2.32 3.77 -0.41
C VAL A 115 -0.97 4.48 -0.47
N CYS A 116 0.13 3.70 -0.49
CA CYS A 116 1.45 4.18 -0.85
C CYS A 116 1.71 3.86 -2.32
N ASP A 117 1.73 4.88 -3.17
CA ASP A 117 1.98 4.75 -4.61
C ASP A 117 3.45 5.07 -4.91
N PHE A 118 4.22 4.05 -5.29
CA PHE A 118 5.61 4.15 -5.71
C PHE A 118 5.64 4.57 -7.19
N PHE A 119 5.79 5.88 -7.43
CA PHE A 119 5.58 6.48 -8.74
C PHE A 119 6.88 6.88 -9.45
N TYR A 120 7.08 6.42 -10.70
CA TYR A 120 8.35 6.58 -11.43
C TYR A 120 8.24 7.06 -12.89
N LEU A 121 7.13 7.68 -13.33
CA LEU A 121 7.03 8.32 -14.66
C LEU A 121 7.35 9.82 -14.54
N GLN A 122 8.59 10.20 -14.84
CA GLN A 122 9.16 11.52 -14.49
C GLN A 122 9.36 12.48 -15.68
N ASP A 123 8.99 12.08 -16.92
CA ASP A 123 9.23 12.84 -18.15
C ASP A 123 8.52 14.21 -18.19
N GLY A 124 7.46 14.40 -17.45
CA GLY A 124 6.77 15.69 -17.26
C GLY A 124 7.23 16.48 -16.04
N GLY A 125 8.40 16.20 -15.47
CA GLY A 125 8.78 16.75 -14.18
C GLY A 125 7.84 16.28 -13.08
N ASN A 126 7.17 17.20 -12.37
CA ASN A 126 6.21 16.83 -11.33
C ASN A 126 4.74 16.75 -11.82
N ASP A 127 4.45 17.03 -13.10
CA ASP A 127 3.07 17.07 -13.58
C ASP A 127 2.41 15.70 -13.54
N ASN A 128 3.16 14.65 -13.83
CA ASN A 128 2.66 13.27 -13.73
C ASN A 128 2.38 12.88 -12.26
N ALA A 129 3.25 13.23 -11.34
CA ALA A 129 3.06 13.04 -9.90
C ALA A 129 1.84 13.81 -9.38
N ARG A 130 1.67 15.07 -9.81
CA ARG A 130 0.48 15.89 -9.51
C ARG A 130 -0.80 15.26 -10.07
N ALA A 131 -0.74 14.60 -11.21
CA ALA A 131 -1.89 13.88 -11.78
C ALA A 131 -2.33 12.70 -10.88
N VAL A 132 -1.38 11.94 -10.32
CA VAL A 132 -1.66 10.89 -9.33
C VAL A 132 -2.28 11.48 -8.06
N ILE A 133 -1.70 12.56 -7.53
CA ILE A 133 -2.23 13.25 -6.35
C ILE A 133 -3.64 13.78 -6.61
N ARG A 134 -3.89 14.37 -7.78
CA ARG A 134 -5.22 14.84 -8.19
C ARG A 134 -6.24 13.70 -8.18
N ALA A 135 -5.90 12.54 -8.73
CA ALA A 135 -6.77 11.37 -8.72
C ALA A 135 -7.13 10.91 -7.31
N ALA A 136 -6.16 10.87 -6.40
CA ALA A 136 -6.38 10.55 -5.00
C ALA A 136 -7.29 11.58 -4.30
N LYS A 137 -7.09 12.86 -4.55
CA LYS A 137 -7.93 13.95 -4.00
C LYS A 137 -9.35 13.92 -4.54
N ASP A 138 -9.52 13.66 -5.84
CA ASP A 138 -10.83 13.57 -6.47
C ASP A 138 -11.66 12.40 -5.93
N LEU A 139 -11.02 11.27 -5.63
CA LEU A 139 -11.65 10.10 -4.97
C LEU A 139 -11.75 10.26 -3.46
N GLY A 140 -10.88 11.06 -2.85
CA GLY A 140 -10.82 11.29 -1.41
C GLY A 140 -10.00 10.26 -0.62
N ILE A 141 -9.35 9.29 -1.28
CA ILE A 141 -8.46 8.30 -0.65
C ILE A 141 -7.21 8.98 -0.09
N ARG A 142 -6.65 8.46 1.01
CA ARG A 142 -5.38 8.93 1.54
C ARG A 142 -4.23 8.37 0.71
N LEU A 143 -3.29 9.24 0.33
CA LEU A 143 -2.14 8.91 -0.51
C LEU A 143 -0.83 9.21 0.21
N VAL A 144 0.07 8.25 0.22
CA VAL A 144 1.51 8.45 0.38
C VAL A 144 2.13 8.30 -1.00
N LEU A 145 2.63 9.40 -1.56
CA LEU A 145 3.33 9.36 -2.85
C LEU A 145 4.81 9.10 -2.59
N ALA A 146 5.27 7.87 -2.83
CA ALA A 146 6.67 7.50 -2.83
C ALA A 146 7.26 7.90 -4.20
N ARG A 147 7.79 9.13 -4.26
CA ARG A 147 8.32 9.69 -5.51
C ARG A 147 9.67 9.08 -5.82
N CYS A 148 9.74 8.40 -6.96
CA CYS A 148 10.91 7.64 -7.34
C CYS A 148 12.12 8.50 -7.72
N PHE A 149 13.32 7.97 -7.42
CA PHE A 149 14.63 8.42 -7.87
C PHE A 149 15.21 7.31 -8.76
N TYR A 150 15.39 7.59 -10.05
CA TYR A 150 15.67 6.55 -11.04
C TYR A 150 16.62 7.05 -12.13
N ASP A 151 17.75 6.36 -12.37
CA ASP A 151 18.75 6.77 -13.36
C ASP A 151 19.33 5.63 -14.20
N TRP A 152 18.77 4.40 -14.09
CA TRP A 152 19.27 3.24 -14.82
C TRP A 152 19.17 3.45 -16.34
N GLU A 153 20.29 3.38 -17.03
CA GLU A 153 20.39 3.72 -18.47
C GLU A 153 19.55 2.83 -19.39
N LYS A 154 19.26 1.58 -18.98
CA LYS A 154 18.45 0.64 -19.78
C LYS A 154 16.94 0.85 -19.61
N ALA A 155 16.52 1.66 -18.65
CA ALA A 155 15.11 1.99 -18.48
C ALA A 155 14.62 3.03 -19.51
N PRO A 156 13.31 3.09 -19.80
CA PRO A 156 12.73 4.14 -20.63
C PRO A 156 13.13 5.55 -20.15
N LYS A 157 13.33 6.46 -21.10
CA LYS A 157 13.74 7.86 -20.77
C LYS A 157 12.76 8.54 -19.82
N LYS A 158 11.48 8.20 -19.88
CA LYS A 158 10.43 8.72 -19.01
C LYS A 158 10.66 8.46 -17.52
N TYR A 159 11.44 7.45 -17.16
CA TYR A 159 11.69 7.08 -15.77
C TYR A 159 12.87 7.85 -15.18
N ARG A 160 13.80 8.28 -16.03
CA ARG A 160 15.12 8.72 -15.64
C ARG A 160 15.20 10.22 -15.37
N GLU A 161 15.91 10.54 -14.33
CA GLU A 161 16.26 11.93 -13.96
C GLU A 161 17.73 11.99 -13.55
N THR A 162 18.29 13.17 -13.58
CA THR A 162 19.56 13.43 -12.89
C THR A 162 19.32 13.49 -11.37
N LYS A 163 20.35 13.21 -10.59
CA LYS A 163 20.32 13.34 -9.12
C LYS A 163 19.77 14.70 -8.66
N LYS A 164 20.20 15.77 -9.33
CA LYS A 164 19.77 17.14 -9.02
C LYS A 164 18.26 17.31 -9.26
N GLU A 165 17.76 16.89 -10.41
CA GLU A 165 16.33 16.98 -10.75
C GLU A 165 15.47 16.16 -9.79
N ALA A 166 15.85 14.91 -9.51
CA ALA A 166 15.12 14.04 -8.61
C ALA A 166 14.97 14.67 -7.22
N ARG A 167 16.09 15.19 -6.68
CA ARG A 167 16.12 15.86 -5.37
C ARG A 167 15.25 17.13 -5.35
N GLU A 168 15.47 18.05 -6.30
CA GLU A 168 14.76 19.33 -6.36
C GLU A 168 13.24 19.12 -6.53
N ARG A 169 12.83 18.23 -7.44
CA ARG A 169 11.43 17.91 -7.72
C ARG A 169 10.74 17.18 -6.54
N CYS A 170 11.44 16.29 -5.85
CA CYS A 170 10.91 15.68 -4.65
C CYS A 170 10.65 16.72 -3.54
N LEU A 171 11.63 17.56 -3.24
CA LEU A 171 11.49 18.63 -2.27
C LEU A 171 10.42 19.67 -2.65
N GLU A 172 10.23 19.94 -3.95
CA GLU A 172 9.15 20.79 -4.46
C GLU A 172 7.78 20.21 -4.10
N LEU A 173 7.52 18.94 -4.43
CA LEU A 173 6.26 18.27 -4.08
C LEU A 173 6.05 18.19 -2.57
N MET A 174 7.08 17.86 -1.79
CA MET A 174 6.98 17.81 -0.33
C MET A 174 6.60 19.17 0.26
N ARG A 175 7.10 20.28 -0.31
CA ARG A 175 6.72 21.64 0.10
C ARG A 175 5.31 22.02 -0.35
N GLU A 176 4.91 21.64 -1.57
CA GLU A 176 3.59 21.92 -2.15
C GLU A 176 2.47 21.27 -1.33
N TYR A 177 2.71 20.03 -0.86
CA TYR A 177 1.71 19.26 -0.10
C TYR A 177 1.96 19.25 1.42
N ARG A 178 2.86 20.12 1.92
CA ARG A 178 3.09 20.23 3.36
C ARG A 178 1.81 20.62 4.09
N GLY A 179 1.40 19.80 5.04
CA GLY A 179 0.19 20.04 5.84
C GLY A 179 -1.12 19.62 5.16
N ASP A 180 -1.08 19.01 3.96
CA ASP A 180 -2.25 18.34 3.42
C ASP A 180 -2.59 17.13 4.30
N GLU A 181 -3.85 17.02 4.71
CA GLU A 181 -4.25 15.99 5.68
C GLU A 181 -4.36 14.59 5.07
N LYS A 182 -4.46 14.49 3.73
CA LYS A 182 -4.62 13.22 3.00
C LYS A 182 -3.48 12.90 2.06
N VAL A 183 -2.52 13.81 1.85
CA VAL A 183 -1.38 13.60 0.94
C VAL A 183 -0.07 13.77 1.69
N THR A 184 0.76 12.73 1.64
CA THR A 184 2.15 12.74 2.10
C THR A 184 3.05 12.41 0.91
N VAL A 185 4.20 13.07 0.81
CA VAL A 185 5.22 12.76 -0.22
C VAL A 185 6.49 12.33 0.48
N CYS A 186 7.13 11.27 -0.01
CA CYS A 186 8.43 10.82 0.46
C CYS A 186 9.34 10.42 -0.72
N PRO A 187 10.68 10.47 -0.57
CA PRO A 187 11.60 9.98 -1.59
C PRO A 187 11.56 8.47 -1.71
N ALA A 188 11.83 7.94 -2.90
CA ALA A 188 11.83 6.52 -3.16
C ALA A 188 12.90 6.14 -4.22
N PRO A 189 14.19 5.96 -3.85
CA PRO A 189 15.16 5.36 -4.73
C PRO A 189 14.66 4.00 -5.22
N HIS A 190 14.75 3.76 -6.56
CA HIS A 190 14.04 2.60 -7.11
C HIS A 190 14.48 1.28 -6.47
N SER A 191 15.73 0.94 -6.59
CA SER A 191 16.30 -0.32 -6.10
C SER A 191 17.83 -0.28 -6.21
N PRO A 192 18.58 -1.19 -5.56
CA PRO A 192 20.04 -1.27 -5.69
C PRO A 192 20.53 -1.51 -7.12
N HIS A 193 19.74 -2.16 -7.99
CA HIS A 193 20.12 -2.45 -9.36
C HIS A 193 19.69 -1.37 -10.38
N ALA A 194 18.72 -0.54 -10.05
CA ALA A 194 18.13 0.44 -10.98
C ALA A 194 18.28 1.90 -10.54
N ALA A 195 19.01 2.13 -9.46
CA ALA A 195 19.44 3.47 -9.05
C ALA A 195 20.91 3.45 -8.70
N SER A 196 21.66 4.47 -9.15
CA SER A 196 23.08 4.63 -8.78
C SER A 196 23.25 4.87 -7.28
N ALA A 197 24.46 4.63 -6.76
CA ALA A 197 24.79 4.93 -5.36
C ALA A 197 24.45 6.38 -5.00
N GLU A 198 24.80 7.31 -5.88
CA GLU A 198 24.54 8.74 -5.72
C GLU A 198 23.03 9.07 -5.72
N MET A 199 22.24 8.33 -6.50
CA MET A 199 20.79 8.49 -6.55
C MET A 199 20.13 7.95 -5.28
N ILE A 200 20.58 6.81 -4.78
CA ILE A 200 20.11 6.20 -3.52
C ILE A 200 20.46 7.14 -2.35
N GLN A 201 21.71 7.62 -2.27
CA GLN A 201 22.13 8.54 -1.23
C GLN A 201 21.35 9.85 -1.28
N ALA A 202 21.08 10.40 -2.47
CA ALA A 202 20.27 11.62 -2.61
C ALA A 202 18.83 11.45 -2.09
N GLY A 203 18.19 10.29 -2.33
CA GLY A 203 16.88 9.98 -1.76
C GLY A 203 16.92 9.89 -0.23
N TYR A 204 17.92 9.22 0.32
CA TYR A 204 18.14 9.14 1.76
C TYR A 204 18.42 10.52 2.40
N GLU A 205 19.27 11.35 1.76
CA GLU A 205 19.53 12.74 2.21
C GLU A 205 18.23 13.57 2.30
N VAL A 206 17.35 13.44 1.30
CA VAL A 206 16.01 14.08 1.34
C VAL A 206 15.20 13.55 2.53
N ALA A 207 15.20 12.26 2.79
CA ALA A 207 14.48 11.68 3.92
C ALA A 207 15.02 12.19 5.28
N VAL A 208 16.32 12.36 5.40
CA VAL A 208 16.96 12.94 6.61
C VAL A 208 16.60 14.42 6.76
N GLU A 209 16.74 15.22 5.69
CA GLU A 209 16.47 16.65 5.69
C GLU A 209 15.01 16.98 6.05
N THR A 210 14.09 16.14 5.61
CA THR A 210 12.64 16.38 5.77
C THR A 210 12.00 15.59 6.91
N ASP A 211 12.80 14.81 7.62
CA ASP A 211 12.36 13.85 8.64
C ASP A 211 11.26 12.91 8.14
N SER A 212 11.40 12.43 6.90
CA SER A 212 10.49 11.49 6.27
C SER A 212 11.07 10.08 6.21
N LEU A 213 10.24 9.12 5.81
CA LEU A 213 10.67 7.80 5.38
C LEU A 213 11.19 7.87 3.94
N PHE A 214 11.92 6.84 3.52
CA PHE A 214 12.14 6.57 2.10
C PHE A 214 11.84 5.10 1.78
N HIS A 215 11.30 4.85 0.59
CA HIS A 215 10.96 3.52 0.12
C HIS A 215 12.00 3.03 -0.91
N ILE A 216 12.28 1.71 -0.92
CA ILE A 216 13.20 1.11 -1.88
C ILE A 216 12.83 -0.35 -2.13
N HIS A 217 12.75 -0.80 -3.40
CA HIS A 217 12.66 -2.22 -3.72
C HIS A 217 14.00 -2.90 -3.36
N LEU A 218 13.93 -4.06 -2.75
CA LEU A 218 15.11 -4.74 -2.23
C LEU A 218 14.98 -6.25 -2.37
N ALA A 219 15.97 -6.86 -3.03
CA ALA A 219 16.10 -8.31 -3.16
C ALA A 219 14.78 -8.99 -3.58
N GLU A 220 14.09 -8.40 -4.55
CA GLU A 220 12.84 -8.90 -5.12
C GLU A 220 13.10 -10.18 -5.92
N GLY A 221 13.90 -10.08 -6.97
CA GLY A 221 14.26 -11.19 -7.83
C GLY A 221 15.69 -11.68 -7.58
N ARG A 222 15.91 -12.96 -7.82
CA ARG A 222 17.22 -13.58 -7.68
C ARG A 222 18.29 -12.91 -8.56
N TYR A 223 17.89 -12.43 -9.73
CA TYR A 223 18.76 -11.70 -10.65
C TYR A 223 19.38 -10.43 -10.02
N GLU A 224 18.60 -9.72 -9.19
CA GLU A 224 19.08 -8.51 -8.47
C GLU A 224 20.22 -8.89 -7.51
N VAL A 225 20.00 -9.94 -6.71
CA VAL A 225 20.99 -10.41 -5.74
C VAL A 225 22.27 -10.82 -6.46
N GLU A 226 22.17 -11.60 -7.55
CA GLU A 226 23.30 -12.07 -8.33
C GLU A 226 24.06 -10.90 -8.99
N GLU A 227 23.35 -9.91 -9.54
CA GLU A 227 23.97 -8.73 -10.17
C GLU A 227 24.72 -7.87 -9.13
N ILE A 228 24.09 -7.56 -8.00
CA ILE A 228 24.73 -6.75 -6.95
C ILE A 228 25.90 -7.52 -6.31
N GLN A 229 25.74 -8.81 -6.03
CA GLN A 229 26.83 -9.63 -5.50
C GLN A 229 28.04 -9.66 -6.44
N LYS A 230 27.80 -9.77 -7.75
CA LYS A 230 28.86 -9.76 -8.76
C LYS A 230 29.56 -8.40 -8.85
N LYS A 231 28.82 -7.31 -8.75
CA LYS A 231 29.33 -5.94 -8.96
C LYS A 231 29.98 -5.38 -7.69
N GLU A 232 29.37 -5.58 -6.53
CA GLU A 232 29.72 -4.92 -5.26
C GLU A 232 30.39 -5.87 -4.25
N GLY A 233 30.38 -7.20 -4.54
CA GLY A 233 30.97 -8.23 -3.67
C GLY A 233 30.15 -8.55 -2.42
N VAL A 234 28.96 -8.01 -2.28
CA VAL A 234 28.03 -8.19 -1.15
C VAL A 234 26.59 -8.28 -1.63
N SER A 235 25.68 -8.74 -0.77
CA SER A 235 24.25 -8.77 -1.07
C SER A 235 23.61 -7.36 -1.08
N PRO A 236 22.40 -7.21 -1.63
CA PRO A 236 21.77 -5.89 -1.80
C PRO A 236 21.62 -5.09 -0.50
N LEU A 237 21.21 -5.71 0.61
CA LEU A 237 21.06 -4.97 1.87
C LEU A 237 22.42 -4.54 2.45
N PHE A 238 23.43 -5.39 2.40
CA PHE A 238 24.79 -5.03 2.83
C PHE A 238 25.43 -3.98 1.91
N TYR A 239 25.07 -3.95 0.62
CA TYR A 239 25.46 -2.85 -0.25
C TYR A 239 24.84 -1.52 0.20
N LEU A 240 23.55 -1.50 0.54
CA LEU A 240 22.89 -0.30 1.09
C LEU A 240 23.50 0.11 2.43
N ASP A 241 23.91 -0.84 3.26
CA ASP A 241 24.59 -0.53 4.55
C ASP A 241 25.96 0.12 4.30
N LYS A 242 26.74 -0.36 3.34
CA LYS A 242 27.99 0.31 2.90
C LYS A 242 27.75 1.74 2.41
N LEU A 243 26.59 2.04 1.80
CA LEU A 243 26.23 3.40 1.40
C LEU A 243 25.78 4.28 2.58
N GLY A 244 25.61 3.71 3.78
CA GLY A 244 25.19 4.43 4.98
C GLY A 244 23.70 4.80 5.01
N VAL A 245 22.86 4.11 4.23
CA VAL A 245 21.43 4.45 4.10
C VAL A 245 20.50 3.49 4.88
N VAL A 246 21.06 2.42 5.46
CA VAL A 246 20.32 1.41 6.24
C VAL A 246 19.99 1.93 7.63
N THR A 247 18.83 2.57 7.78
CA THR A 247 18.36 3.19 9.03
C THR A 247 16.86 2.98 9.20
N ASN A 248 16.31 3.35 10.36
CA ASN A 248 14.86 3.28 10.65
C ASN A 248 13.97 4.14 9.74
N LYS A 249 14.56 4.96 8.87
CA LYS A 249 13.83 5.70 7.83
C LYS A 249 13.52 4.85 6.59
N MET A 250 14.15 3.68 6.45
CA MET A 250 13.99 2.81 5.30
C MET A 250 12.74 1.95 5.41
N VAL A 251 11.94 1.94 4.34
CA VAL A 251 10.91 0.95 4.07
C VAL A 251 11.39 0.10 2.89
N ALA A 252 11.76 -1.14 3.18
CA ALA A 252 12.17 -2.10 2.17
C ALA A 252 10.93 -2.77 1.57
N VAL A 253 10.93 -2.98 0.25
CA VAL A 253 9.81 -3.61 -0.46
C VAL A 253 10.25 -4.98 -0.97
N HIS A 254 9.39 -5.99 -0.92
CA HIS A 254 9.57 -7.39 -1.29
C HIS A 254 10.47 -8.20 -0.35
N CYS A 255 11.78 -7.98 -0.33
CA CYS A 255 12.75 -8.69 0.51
C CYS A 255 12.68 -10.22 0.42
N VAL A 256 12.50 -10.75 -0.82
CA VAL A 256 12.31 -12.19 -1.06
C VAL A 256 13.60 -12.98 -0.77
N TRP A 257 14.74 -12.43 -1.21
CA TRP A 257 16.02 -13.14 -1.22
C TRP A 257 17.00 -12.63 -0.16
N LEU A 258 16.50 -12.34 1.06
CA LEU A 258 17.36 -12.00 2.20
C LEU A 258 17.81 -13.26 2.95
N ASN A 259 19.05 -13.25 3.43
CA ASN A 259 19.58 -14.26 4.35
C ASN A 259 19.34 -13.88 5.83
N GLU A 260 19.69 -14.77 6.76
CA GLU A 260 19.45 -14.55 8.20
C GLU A 260 20.22 -13.33 8.74
N GLU A 261 21.46 -13.10 8.30
CA GLU A 261 22.26 -11.96 8.76
C GLU A 261 21.66 -10.62 8.28
N GLU A 262 21.06 -10.58 7.08
CA GLU A 262 20.36 -9.43 6.57
C GLU A 262 19.05 -9.18 7.33
N ILE A 263 18.32 -10.23 7.70
CA ILE A 263 17.12 -10.12 8.53
C ILE A 263 17.48 -9.62 9.94
N ASP A 264 18.58 -10.09 10.52
CA ASP A 264 19.08 -9.59 11.80
C ASP A 264 19.44 -8.10 11.72
N LEU A 265 20.09 -7.67 10.64
CA LEU A 265 20.38 -6.25 10.38
C LEU A 265 19.12 -5.40 10.22
N MET A 266 18.07 -5.92 9.53
CA MET A 266 16.79 -5.24 9.43
C MET A 266 16.16 -5.00 10.81
N ALA A 267 16.20 -6.01 11.68
CA ALA A 267 15.67 -5.90 13.03
C ALA A 267 16.50 -4.92 13.90
N GLU A 268 17.84 -4.99 13.83
CA GLU A 268 18.73 -4.08 14.56
C GLU A 268 18.52 -2.62 14.19
N ARG A 269 18.29 -2.34 12.91
CA ARG A 269 18.12 -0.98 12.36
C ARG A 269 16.68 -0.51 12.32
N ASP A 270 15.71 -1.28 12.85
CA ASP A 270 14.26 -0.99 12.79
C ASP A 270 13.76 -0.69 11.38
N ILE A 271 14.23 -1.47 10.39
CA ILE A 271 13.76 -1.39 9.00
C ILE A 271 12.40 -2.06 8.90
N LYS A 272 11.50 -1.42 8.17
CA LYS A 272 10.15 -1.90 7.96
C LYS A 272 10.03 -2.59 6.60
N LEU A 273 9.17 -3.60 6.51
CA LEU A 273 8.92 -4.35 5.28
C LEU A 273 7.53 -4.05 4.72
N SER A 274 7.46 -3.63 3.45
CA SER A 274 6.24 -3.73 2.62
C SER A 274 6.26 -5.07 1.87
N TYR A 275 5.41 -6.00 2.30
CA TYR A 275 5.33 -7.36 1.77
C TYR A 275 4.22 -7.47 0.72
N ASN A 276 4.54 -8.01 -0.46
CA ASN A 276 3.64 -8.12 -1.60
C ASN A 276 3.45 -9.60 -2.01
N PRO A 277 2.74 -10.41 -1.21
CA PRO A 277 2.69 -11.86 -1.41
C PRO A 277 2.16 -12.28 -2.78
N SER A 278 1.08 -11.63 -3.24
CA SER A 278 0.46 -11.98 -4.53
C SER A 278 1.36 -11.63 -5.71
N SER A 279 2.02 -10.47 -5.69
CA SER A 279 2.97 -10.08 -6.74
C SER A 279 4.15 -11.04 -6.80
N ASN A 280 4.76 -11.36 -5.66
CA ASN A 280 5.88 -12.30 -5.61
C ASN A 280 5.52 -13.69 -6.14
N MET A 281 4.26 -14.16 -5.91
CA MET A 281 3.75 -15.39 -6.50
C MET A 281 3.50 -15.26 -8.01
N PHE A 282 2.88 -14.16 -8.42
CA PHE A 282 2.48 -13.92 -9.80
C PHE A 282 3.70 -13.82 -10.73
N LEU A 283 4.75 -13.12 -10.29
CA LEU A 283 5.99 -12.93 -11.04
C LEU A 283 6.99 -14.08 -10.87
N GLY A 284 6.71 -15.00 -9.92
CA GLY A 284 7.59 -16.14 -9.66
C GLY A 284 8.89 -15.76 -8.95
N ASP A 285 8.88 -14.67 -8.17
CA ASP A 285 10.07 -14.16 -7.49
C ASP A 285 10.52 -15.05 -6.33
N GLY A 286 9.57 -15.69 -5.64
CA GLY A 286 9.84 -16.57 -4.50
C GLY A 286 8.99 -16.25 -3.27
N VAL A 287 9.44 -16.67 -2.10
CA VAL A 287 8.73 -16.53 -0.84
C VAL A 287 9.55 -15.73 0.15
N THR A 288 9.10 -14.52 0.47
CA THR A 288 9.72 -13.67 1.50
C THR A 288 9.68 -14.37 2.88
N PRO A 289 10.79 -14.43 3.63
CA PRO A 289 10.88 -15.17 4.89
C PRO A 289 10.20 -14.43 6.07
N ILE A 290 8.91 -14.04 5.91
CA ILE A 290 8.22 -13.19 6.89
C ILE A 290 8.06 -13.83 8.26
N LYS A 291 8.02 -15.17 8.37
CA LYS A 291 7.97 -15.83 9.69
C LYS A 291 9.22 -15.49 10.52
N GLN A 292 10.39 -15.58 9.90
CA GLN A 292 11.65 -15.22 10.57
C GLN A 292 11.70 -13.73 10.93
N MET A 293 11.14 -12.87 10.10
CA MET A 293 11.06 -11.43 10.34
C MET A 293 10.08 -11.09 11.48
N LEU A 294 8.92 -11.77 11.54
CA LEU A 294 7.96 -11.63 12.64
C LEU A 294 8.57 -12.08 13.99
N ASP A 295 9.32 -13.18 14.00
CA ASP A 295 9.99 -13.66 15.19
C ASP A 295 11.02 -12.64 15.72
N ARG A 296 11.59 -11.82 14.84
CA ARG A 296 12.48 -10.69 15.16
C ARG A 296 11.76 -9.36 15.37
N LYS A 297 10.43 -9.37 15.37
CA LYS A 297 9.56 -8.20 15.58
C LYS A 297 9.72 -7.09 14.53
N ILE A 298 10.15 -7.43 13.33
CA ILE A 298 10.17 -6.48 12.21
C ILE A 298 8.72 -6.10 11.87
N THR A 299 8.46 -4.81 11.73
CA THR A 299 7.16 -4.31 11.30
C THR A 299 6.92 -4.66 9.83
N ILE A 300 5.87 -5.42 9.55
CA ILE A 300 5.47 -5.83 8.21
C ILE A 300 4.11 -5.23 7.89
N GLY A 301 4.03 -4.47 6.80
CA GLY A 301 2.79 -4.04 6.16
C GLY A 301 2.55 -4.82 4.87
N LEU A 302 1.31 -4.81 4.35
CA LEU A 302 0.95 -5.46 3.09
C LEU A 302 0.82 -4.45 1.96
N GLY A 303 1.35 -4.79 0.79
CA GLY A 303 1.18 -4.07 -0.45
C GLY A 303 0.60 -4.97 -1.54
N THR A 304 -0.10 -4.39 -2.50
CA THR A 304 -0.62 -5.13 -3.66
C THR A 304 0.34 -5.15 -4.83
N ASP A 305 1.34 -4.28 -4.79
CA ASP A 305 2.16 -3.95 -5.94
C ASP A 305 1.34 -3.41 -7.12
N GLY A 306 1.92 -3.30 -8.31
CA GLY A 306 1.22 -2.88 -9.51
C GLY A 306 0.20 -3.91 -10.00
N ALA A 307 -0.97 -3.44 -10.44
CA ALA A 307 -2.04 -4.33 -10.87
C ALA A 307 -1.80 -5.01 -12.22
N CYS A 308 -0.59 -5.07 -12.71
CA CYS A 308 -0.16 -5.95 -13.81
C CYS A 308 0.79 -7.06 -13.33
N GLY A 309 1.18 -7.04 -12.05
CA GLY A 309 1.95 -8.10 -11.38
C GLY A 309 1.16 -8.83 -10.31
N ASN A 310 -0.13 -8.46 -10.10
CA ASN A 310 -1.03 -9.08 -9.14
C ASN A 310 -2.46 -9.21 -9.70
N ASN A 311 -2.86 -8.30 -10.60
CA ASN A 311 -4.20 -8.17 -11.17
C ASN A 311 -5.32 -7.89 -10.15
N LYS A 312 -5.04 -7.74 -8.85
CA LYS A 312 -5.98 -7.37 -7.78
C LYS A 312 -5.41 -6.26 -6.90
N THR A 313 -6.29 -5.45 -6.31
CA THR A 313 -5.92 -4.32 -5.45
C THR A 313 -6.65 -4.40 -4.11
N SER A 314 -6.62 -5.59 -3.48
CA SER A 314 -7.32 -5.89 -2.23
C SER A 314 -6.35 -6.32 -1.13
N ILE A 315 -6.23 -5.51 -0.09
CA ILE A 315 -5.39 -5.88 1.08
C ILE A 315 -6.02 -7.03 1.89
N PHE A 316 -7.34 -7.20 1.87
CA PHE A 316 -7.96 -8.40 2.46
C PHE A 316 -7.51 -9.69 1.74
N GLU A 317 -7.33 -9.64 0.41
CA GLU A 317 -6.75 -10.75 -0.34
C GLU A 317 -5.28 -10.96 0.04
N GLU A 318 -4.48 -9.89 0.14
CA GLU A 318 -3.07 -9.98 0.56
C GLU A 318 -2.92 -10.57 1.98
N MET A 319 -3.83 -10.27 2.91
CA MET A 319 -3.86 -10.92 4.24
C MET A 319 -3.97 -12.44 4.13
N ARG A 320 -4.88 -12.91 3.26
CA ARG A 320 -5.08 -14.34 3.01
C ARG A 320 -3.85 -14.97 2.39
N MET A 321 -3.28 -14.33 1.36
CA MET A 321 -2.10 -14.83 0.65
C MET A 321 -0.86 -14.84 1.55
N ALA A 322 -0.65 -13.81 2.36
CA ALA A 322 0.45 -13.76 3.33
C ALA A 322 0.42 -14.94 4.31
N ALA A 323 -0.77 -15.25 4.84
CA ALA A 323 -0.90 -16.36 5.76
C ALA A 323 -0.73 -17.73 5.08
N LEU A 324 -1.41 -17.95 3.93
CA LEU A 324 -1.44 -19.28 3.29
C LEU A 324 -0.10 -19.62 2.64
N LEU A 325 0.58 -18.66 2.02
CA LEU A 325 1.88 -18.89 1.38
C LEU A 325 2.93 -19.35 2.39
N GLN A 326 3.00 -18.71 3.56
CA GLN A 326 3.93 -19.13 4.62
C GLN A 326 3.61 -20.53 5.16
N LYS A 327 2.33 -20.83 5.36
CA LYS A 327 1.92 -22.16 5.86
C LYS A 327 2.32 -23.29 4.92
N VAL A 328 2.13 -23.13 3.62
CA VAL A 328 2.52 -24.14 2.65
C VAL A 328 4.04 -24.20 2.46
N HIS A 329 4.72 -23.06 2.47
CA HIS A 329 6.17 -22.99 2.30
C HIS A 329 6.92 -23.66 3.47
N LEU A 330 6.47 -23.43 4.70
CA LEU A 330 7.11 -23.95 5.92
C LEU A 330 6.53 -25.30 6.36
N LEU A 331 5.48 -25.82 5.70
CA LEU A 331 4.73 -27.02 6.11
C LEU A 331 4.23 -26.92 7.55
N ASP A 332 3.88 -25.69 7.97
CA ASP A 332 3.40 -25.38 9.31
C ASP A 332 2.11 -24.53 9.23
N SER A 333 0.99 -25.13 9.65
CA SER A 333 -0.32 -24.46 9.65
C SER A 333 -0.40 -23.28 10.64
N THR A 334 0.58 -23.11 11.51
CA THR A 334 0.64 -22.07 12.53
C THR A 334 1.64 -20.95 12.17
N ALA A 335 2.36 -21.04 11.06
CA ALA A 335 3.46 -20.14 10.67
C ALA A 335 3.08 -18.65 10.70
N VAL A 336 1.91 -18.31 10.19
CA VAL A 336 1.33 -16.95 10.25
C VAL A 336 -0.14 -17.07 10.60
N THR A 337 -0.55 -16.40 11.65
CA THR A 337 -1.93 -16.40 12.15
C THR A 337 -2.81 -15.39 11.39
N ALA A 338 -4.13 -15.55 11.46
CA ALA A 338 -5.06 -14.58 10.91
C ALA A 338 -4.92 -13.20 11.59
N GLU A 339 -4.60 -13.16 12.88
CA GLU A 339 -4.43 -11.93 13.62
C GLU A 339 -3.21 -11.16 13.16
N GLU A 340 -2.07 -11.83 12.99
CA GLU A 340 -0.85 -11.22 12.41
C GLU A 340 -1.10 -10.69 11.00
N ALA A 341 -1.76 -11.49 10.14
CA ALA A 341 -2.11 -11.06 8.78
C ALA A 341 -3.06 -9.86 8.76
N PHE A 342 -4.06 -9.82 9.66
CA PHE A 342 -4.95 -8.67 9.81
C PHE A 342 -4.21 -7.42 10.27
N GLN A 343 -3.30 -7.55 11.23
CA GLN A 343 -2.46 -6.43 11.69
C GLN A 343 -1.55 -5.91 10.58
N MET A 344 -0.94 -6.80 9.77
CA MET A 344 -0.14 -6.40 8.60
C MET A 344 -0.93 -5.55 7.61
N GLY A 345 -2.19 -5.90 7.34
CA GLY A 345 -3.04 -5.16 6.41
C GLY A 345 -3.71 -3.92 7.00
N THR A 346 -3.55 -3.67 8.30
CA THR A 346 -4.19 -2.54 9.00
C THR A 346 -3.18 -1.74 9.85
N SER A 347 -3.06 -2.02 11.14
CA SER A 347 -2.28 -1.23 12.10
C SER A 347 -0.79 -1.16 11.79
N ASN A 348 -0.21 -2.25 11.31
CA ASN A 348 1.21 -2.28 10.94
C ASN A 348 1.47 -1.43 9.70
N GLY A 349 0.54 -1.42 8.71
CA GLY A 349 0.63 -0.53 7.56
C GLY A 349 0.66 0.95 7.98
N GLY A 350 -0.19 1.35 8.94
CA GLY A 350 -0.18 2.69 9.51
C GLY A 350 1.14 3.02 10.20
N HIS A 351 1.66 2.10 11.02
CA HIS A 351 2.94 2.26 11.70
C HIS A 351 4.11 2.34 10.70
N LEU A 352 4.11 1.47 9.68
CA LEU A 352 5.11 1.46 8.61
C LEU A 352 5.18 2.80 7.89
N LEU A 353 4.01 3.42 7.59
CA LEU A 353 3.94 4.71 6.91
C LEU A 353 4.12 5.92 7.85
N GLY A 354 4.26 5.71 9.16
CA GLY A 354 4.39 6.78 10.16
C GLY A 354 3.11 7.62 10.31
N LEU A 355 1.94 7.03 10.04
CA LEU A 355 0.65 7.73 10.07
C LEU A 355 -0.27 7.16 11.13
N PRO A 356 -1.09 8.00 11.81
CA PRO A 356 -2.07 7.54 12.81
C PRO A 356 -3.33 6.97 12.12
N ILE A 357 -3.18 5.85 11.42
CA ILE A 357 -4.22 5.13 10.65
C ILE A 357 -4.18 3.63 10.93
N GLY A 358 -5.16 2.88 10.43
CA GLY A 358 -5.23 1.42 10.55
C GLY A 358 -5.70 0.91 11.91
N LYS A 359 -6.25 1.78 12.76
CA LYS A 359 -6.91 1.41 14.02
C LYS A 359 -8.20 2.21 14.23
N CYS A 360 -9.18 1.58 14.86
CA CYS A 360 -10.40 2.26 15.35
C CYS A 360 -10.22 2.64 16.83
N GLU A 361 -9.25 3.54 17.11
CA GLU A 361 -8.89 3.96 18.47
C GLU A 361 -8.81 5.49 18.56
N PRO A 362 -9.04 6.08 19.75
CA PRO A 362 -8.91 7.53 19.94
C PRO A 362 -7.52 8.04 19.50
N GLY A 363 -7.51 9.17 18.80
CA GLY A 363 -6.30 9.80 18.24
C GLY A 363 -5.92 9.33 16.82
N TYR A 364 -6.51 8.23 16.34
CA TYR A 364 -6.32 7.78 14.94
C TYR A 364 -7.27 8.54 14.00
N LYS A 365 -6.88 8.62 12.72
CA LYS A 365 -7.78 9.12 11.66
C LYS A 365 -9.00 8.20 11.55
N ALA A 366 -10.16 8.77 11.27
CA ALA A 366 -11.41 8.02 11.12
C ALA A 366 -11.48 7.35 9.74
N ASP A 367 -10.53 6.45 9.48
CA ASP A 367 -10.42 5.63 8.27
C ASP A 367 -10.92 4.22 8.63
N PHE A 368 -12.14 3.86 8.20
CA PHE A 368 -12.77 2.59 8.58
C PHE A 368 -13.68 2.03 7.49
N VAL A 369 -13.93 0.73 7.59
CA VAL A 369 -14.79 -0.04 6.69
C VAL A 369 -15.92 -0.68 7.49
N THR A 370 -17.12 -0.76 6.91
CA THR A 370 -18.23 -1.51 7.47
C THR A 370 -18.46 -2.79 6.67
N LEU A 371 -18.54 -3.93 7.37
CA LEU A 371 -18.75 -5.25 6.79
C LEU A 371 -20.14 -5.79 7.16
N ASN A 372 -20.88 -6.30 6.17
CA ASN A 372 -22.21 -6.87 6.34
C ASN A 372 -22.15 -8.17 7.15
N LEU A 373 -22.64 -8.17 8.38
CA LEU A 373 -22.66 -9.37 9.24
C LEU A 373 -23.65 -10.45 8.78
N ASN A 374 -24.57 -10.13 7.85
CA ASN A 374 -25.47 -11.13 7.25
C ASN A 374 -24.86 -11.84 6.02
N ALA A 375 -23.60 -11.54 5.66
CA ALA A 375 -22.91 -12.22 4.58
C ALA A 375 -22.47 -13.63 5.01
N LEU A 376 -22.72 -14.65 4.17
CA LEU A 376 -22.39 -16.04 4.47
C LEU A 376 -20.90 -16.25 4.76
N GLU A 377 -20.04 -15.50 4.08
CA GLU A 377 -18.58 -15.55 4.19
C GLU A 377 -18.07 -15.21 5.59
N LEU A 378 -18.86 -14.49 6.39
CA LEU A 378 -18.51 -14.09 7.76
C LEU A 378 -19.05 -15.04 8.83
N HIS A 379 -19.74 -16.11 8.44
CA HIS A 379 -20.27 -17.10 9.39
C HIS A 379 -19.43 -18.39 9.44
N PRO A 380 -19.41 -19.08 10.62
CA PRO A 380 -19.94 -18.63 11.93
C PRO A 380 -19.13 -17.46 12.51
N MET A 381 -19.79 -16.55 13.27
CA MET A 381 -19.21 -15.28 13.71
C MET A 381 -18.34 -15.35 14.98
N GLU A 382 -18.19 -16.51 15.59
CA GLU A 382 -17.40 -16.70 16.83
C GLU A 382 -15.92 -16.31 16.65
N ASN A 383 -15.41 -16.46 15.43
CA ASN A 383 -14.04 -16.09 15.06
C ASN A 383 -14.05 -15.13 13.87
N LEU A 384 -14.79 -14.02 13.99
CA LEU A 384 -15.02 -13.09 12.90
C LEU A 384 -13.73 -12.57 12.24
N HIS A 385 -12.67 -12.28 13.02
CA HIS A 385 -11.38 -11.86 12.46
C HIS A 385 -10.74 -12.93 11.56
N LYS A 386 -10.90 -14.23 11.88
CA LYS A 386 -10.40 -15.31 11.02
C LYS A 386 -11.20 -15.40 9.71
N ASN A 387 -12.52 -15.21 9.80
CA ASN A 387 -13.37 -15.19 8.62
C ASN A 387 -13.04 -14.01 7.70
N ILE A 388 -12.74 -12.82 8.28
CA ILE A 388 -12.29 -11.65 7.52
C ILE A 388 -10.98 -11.95 6.77
N VAL A 389 -10.06 -12.72 7.33
CA VAL A 389 -8.80 -13.06 6.65
C VAL A 389 -8.97 -14.20 5.65
N TYR A 390 -9.71 -15.26 5.99
CA TYR A 390 -9.69 -16.50 5.20
C TYR A 390 -10.87 -16.67 4.25
N SER A 391 -12.04 -16.11 4.56
CA SER A 391 -13.25 -16.31 3.74
C SER A 391 -13.88 -15.01 3.22
N PHE A 392 -13.24 -13.87 3.42
CA PHE A 392 -13.71 -12.56 2.96
C PHE A 392 -14.00 -12.52 1.46
N SER A 393 -15.04 -11.78 1.10
CA SER A 393 -15.36 -11.36 -0.26
C SER A 393 -15.59 -9.85 -0.31
N PRO A 394 -15.19 -9.13 -1.35
CA PRO A 394 -15.49 -7.69 -1.49
C PRO A 394 -16.98 -7.36 -1.39
N SER A 395 -17.87 -8.30 -1.71
CA SER A 395 -19.33 -8.15 -1.55
C SER A 395 -19.79 -7.93 -0.09
N THR A 396 -18.93 -8.28 0.89
CA THR A 396 -19.21 -8.05 2.31
C THR A 396 -19.05 -6.57 2.71
N ILE A 397 -18.32 -5.78 1.93
CA ILE A 397 -18.13 -4.34 2.21
C ILE A 397 -19.45 -3.60 1.97
N VAL A 398 -19.88 -2.82 2.96
CA VAL A 398 -21.07 -1.96 2.86
C VAL A 398 -20.67 -0.53 2.56
N GLU A 399 -19.75 0.02 3.34
CA GLU A 399 -19.32 1.42 3.23
C GLU A 399 -17.82 1.54 3.56
N VAL A 400 -17.16 2.53 2.96
CA VAL A 400 -15.77 2.89 3.23
C VAL A 400 -15.69 4.36 3.57
N PHE A 401 -15.01 4.66 4.68
CA PHE A 401 -14.82 6.02 5.19
C PHE A 401 -13.33 6.36 5.25
N VAL A 402 -12.97 7.56 4.83
CA VAL A 402 -11.63 8.13 4.99
C VAL A 402 -11.77 9.47 5.68
N GLN A 403 -11.11 9.62 6.81
CA GLN A 403 -11.20 10.82 7.65
C GLN A 403 -12.65 11.20 8.02
N GLY A 404 -13.49 10.16 8.27
CA GLY A 404 -14.90 10.31 8.58
C GLY A 404 -15.81 10.66 7.40
N GLU A 405 -15.25 10.84 6.21
CA GLU A 405 -16.00 11.06 4.96
C GLU A 405 -16.30 9.72 4.29
N LYS A 406 -17.57 9.45 3.99
CA LYS A 406 -17.99 8.26 3.23
C LYS A 406 -17.60 8.42 1.78
N LEU A 407 -16.80 7.49 1.24
CA LEU A 407 -16.30 7.52 -0.14
C LEU A 407 -16.87 6.42 -1.02
N PHE A 408 -17.31 5.33 -0.41
CA PHE A 408 -17.92 4.19 -1.10
C PHE A 408 -19.12 3.68 -0.33
N SER A 409 -20.14 3.23 -1.05
CA SER A 409 -21.31 2.50 -0.54
C SER A 409 -21.70 1.39 -1.51
N LYS A 410 -22.75 0.63 -1.20
CA LYS A 410 -23.33 -0.35 -2.15
C LYS A 410 -23.79 0.26 -3.48
N GLU A 411 -23.98 1.57 -3.55
CA GLU A 411 -24.31 2.30 -4.76
C GLU A 411 -23.08 2.60 -5.64
N GLY A 412 -21.87 2.35 -5.11
CA GLY A 412 -20.58 2.57 -5.80
C GLY A 412 -19.76 3.70 -5.20
N LEU A 413 -18.80 4.20 -5.97
CA LEU A 413 -17.95 5.33 -5.61
C LEU A 413 -18.76 6.64 -5.58
N LEU A 414 -18.67 7.39 -4.46
CA LEU A 414 -19.54 8.54 -4.24
C LEU A 414 -19.02 9.86 -4.85
N LYS A 415 -17.70 10.00 -5.04
CA LYS A 415 -17.10 11.22 -5.61
C LYS A 415 -16.92 11.16 -7.12
N VAL A 416 -16.36 10.06 -7.61
CA VAL A 416 -16.12 9.85 -9.04
C VAL A 416 -16.86 8.60 -9.49
N PRO A 417 -17.92 8.71 -10.31
CA PRO A 417 -18.70 7.56 -10.75
C PRO A 417 -17.84 6.55 -11.54
N GLU A 418 -17.94 5.27 -11.19
CA GLU A 418 -17.20 4.17 -11.85
C GLU A 418 -17.37 4.17 -13.36
N LYS A 419 -18.58 4.48 -13.86
CA LYS A 419 -18.88 4.57 -15.29
C LYS A 419 -17.94 5.55 -16.01
N LYS A 420 -17.64 6.71 -15.39
CA LYS A 420 -16.71 7.70 -15.97
C LYS A 420 -15.26 7.16 -16.02
N ILE A 421 -14.85 6.41 -15.01
CA ILE A 421 -13.52 5.78 -14.98
C ILE A 421 -13.44 4.74 -16.11
N ILE A 422 -14.43 3.85 -16.23
CA ILE A 422 -14.48 2.81 -17.26
C ILE A 422 -14.49 3.41 -18.67
N GLU A 423 -15.26 4.49 -18.90
CA GLU A 423 -15.29 5.19 -20.19
C GLU A 423 -13.92 5.77 -20.58
N LYS A 424 -13.19 6.34 -19.61
CA LYS A 424 -11.82 6.84 -19.83
C LYS A 424 -10.86 5.68 -20.17
N ILE A 425 -10.89 4.59 -19.41
CA ILE A 425 -10.04 3.42 -19.64
C ILE A 425 -10.29 2.84 -21.04
N ARG A 426 -11.54 2.65 -21.44
CA ARG A 426 -11.89 2.11 -22.78
C ARG A 426 -11.37 2.97 -23.93
N ARG A 427 -11.32 4.29 -23.76
CA ARG A 427 -10.74 5.20 -24.77
C ARG A 427 -9.23 5.05 -24.88
N LEU A 428 -8.55 4.80 -23.76
CA LEU A 428 -7.10 4.66 -23.71
C LEU A 428 -6.65 3.30 -24.25
N THR A 429 -7.22 2.21 -23.76
CA THR A 429 -6.77 0.84 -24.07
C THR A 429 -7.12 0.42 -25.51
N GLY A 430 -8.10 1.03 -26.14
CA GLY A 430 -8.38 0.84 -27.57
C GLY A 430 -7.26 1.31 -28.52
N GLY A 431 -6.24 2.01 -28.02
CA GLY A 431 -5.07 2.46 -28.77
C GLY A 431 -3.79 1.67 -28.47
N TYR A 432 -3.82 0.70 -27.53
CA TYR A 432 -2.63 -0.10 -27.15
C TYR A 432 -2.56 -1.47 -27.86
N VAL A 433 -3.63 -1.87 -28.56
CA VAL A 433 -3.75 -3.13 -29.31
C VAL A 433 -3.41 -2.92 -30.78
#